data_eb406ae101798ae634dd2ddc051424ef
#
_entry.id   eb406ae101798ae634dd2ddc051424ef
#
_cell.length_a   1.000
_cell.length_b   1.000
_cell.length_c   1.000
_cell.angle_alpha   90.00
_cell.angle_beta   90.00
_cell.angle_gamma   90.00
#
_symmetry.space_group_name_H-M   'P 1'
#
loop_
_entity.id
_entity.type
_entity.pdbx_description
1 polymer ?
#
loop_
_entity_poly.entity_id
_entity_poly.type
_entity_poly.pdbx_seq_one_letter_code
_entity_poly.pdbx_strand_id
1 'polypeptide(L)'
;MEKNYLMNRRDLLTKSLKAGVGLGLGALALGSIGDLSPLSVRAANNLTEKSLNFVAAEPCVLTCTATLGPCYFNTGLVRRDITEASAGKVGMPTRLAFRIVNVDTCEPISGASIDIWHTDNNGIYSAPISQFCNGTDTTVQSQRFGRGIQTSDANGWAYFDTFYPGWYSGRVTHIHATIRIGTTAIATTQFFFADKVSEFVYRNHPNYTHRPNRDQTNTSDNVIGGNISRALPYLFSTRFVNNKFIQAVKTIGIRTTPTSCAA
;
A
#
# COMPACT_ATOMS: atom_id res chain seq x y z
N MET A 1 16.54 -2.22 27.78
CA MET A 1 17.23 -1.24 26.88
C MET A 1 17.57 -1.93 25.58
N GLU A 2 16.65 -1.94 24.63
CA GLU A 2 16.90 -2.51 23.30
C GLU A 2 17.35 -1.40 22.36
N LYS A 3 18.54 -1.60 21.80
CA LYS A 3 19.14 -0.68 20.82
C LYS A 3 18.48 -0.87 19.46
N ASN A 4 17.71 0.13 19.02
CA ASN A 4 17.22 0.24 17.65
C ASN A 4 18.41 0.39 16.69
N TYR A 5 18.67 -0.65 15.88
CA TYR A 5 19.65 -0.63 14.82
C TYR A 5 19.14 0.16 13.61
N LEU A 6 19.53 1.41 13.52
CA LEU A 6 19.48 2.17 12.26
C LEU A 6 20.61 1.64 11.36
N MET A 7 20.28 0.83 10.36
CA MET A 7 21.26 0.36 9.38
C MET A 7 21.74 1.51 8.49
N ASN A 8 23.06 1.75 8.49
CA ASN A 8 23.73 2.74 7.67
C ASN A 8 23.90 2.20 6.23
N ARG A 9 23.97 3.11 5.22
CA ARG A 9 24.16 2.76 3.80
C ARG A 9 25.33 1.81 3.51
N ARG A 10 26.41 1.88 4.29
CA ARG A 10 27.56 0.98 4.18
C ARG A 10 27.24 -0.46 4.61
N ASP A 11 26.39 -0.65 5.61
CA ASP A 11 26.03 -1.97 6.12
C ASP A 11 25.13 -2.74 5.15
N LEU A 12 24.35 -2.05 4.32
CA LEU A 12 23.52 -2.65 3.28
C LEU A 12 24.37 -3.22 2.12
N LEU A 13 25.46 -2.55 1.78
CA LEU A 13 26.36 -2.96 0.69
C LEU A 13 27.34 -4.05 1.09
N THR A 14 27.79 -4.07 2.35
CA THR A 14 28.81 -5.03 2.81
C THR A 14 28.26 -6.39 3.20
N LYS A 15 27.00 -6.50 3.61
CA LYS A 15 26.36 -7.79 3.92
C LYS A 15 25.92 -8.58 2.69
N SER A 16 25.80 -7.95 1.54
CA SER A 16 25.47 -8.62 0.27
C SER A 16 26.67 -9.31 -0.39
N LEU A 17 27.90 -9.10 0.10
CA LEU A 17 29.14 -9.61 -0.54
C LEU A 17 29.79 -10.81 0.17
N LYS A 18 29.19 -11.36 1.23
CA LYS A 18 29.80 -12.45 2.01
C LYS A 18 29.12 -13.81 1.91
N ALA A 19 28.33 -14.06 0.89
CA ALA A 19 27.81 -15.41 0.63
C ALA A 19 27.96 -15.76 -0.84
N GLY A 20 29.03 -16.50 -1.19
CA GLY A 20 29.14 -17.18 -2.46
C GLY A 20 30.43 -16.98 -3.24
N VAL A 21 31.51 -17.64 -2.81
CA VAL A 21 32.64 -17.96 -3.67
C VAL A 21 32.35 -19.31 -4.32
N GLY A 22 32.05 -19.30 -5.61
CA GLY A 22 31.96 -20.46 -6.46
C GLY A 22 32.31 -20.07 -7.88
N LEU A 23 33.49 -20.53 -8.33
CA LEU A 23 34.09 -20.30 -9.65
C LEU A 23 33.20 -20.83 -10.79
N GLY A 24 32.89 -19.95 -11.73
CA GLY A 24 32.32 -20.32 -13.02
C GLY A 24 32.41 -19.15 -13.99
N LEU A 25 33.45 -19.19 -14.87
CA LEU A 25 33.60 -18.28 -16.00
C LEU A 25 32.47 -18.47 -17.00
N GLY A 26 31.56 -17.54 -17.08
CA GLY A 26 30.52 -17.46 -18.09
C GLY A 26 30.26 -16.02 -18.46
N ALA A 27 30.38 -15.68 -19.72
CA ALA A 27 30.28 -14.36 -20.31
C ALA A 27 29.06 -13.57 -19.84
N LEU A 28 29.29 -12.36 -19.31
CA LEU A 28 28.26 -11.37 -19.03
C LEU A 28 27.70 -10.82 -20.35
N ALA A 29 26.58 -11.39 -20.79
CA ALA A 29 25.72 -10.70 -21.75
C ALA A 29 25.00 -9.59 -20.98
N LEU A 30 25.25 -8.32 -21.38
CA LEU A 30 24.46 -7.16 -21.00
C LEU A 30 23.04 -7.35 -21.58
N GLY A 31 22.20 -8.04 -20.83
CA GLY A 31 20.79 -8.14 -21.10
C GLY A 31 20.13 -6.79 -20.83
N SER A 32 19.59 -6.19 -21.88
CA SER A 32 18.71 -5.03 -21.86
C SER A 32 17.70 -5.15 -20.71
N ILE A 33 17.48 -4.04 -20.00
CA ILE A 33 16.36 -3.88 -19.06
C ILE A 33 15.10 -3.81 -19.92
N GLY A 34 14.66 -4.99 -20.37
CA GLY A 34 13.48 -5.18 -21.19
C GLY A 34 12.32 -5.63 -20.33
N ASP A 35 11.23 -4.93 -20.52
CA ASP A 35 9.87 -5.40 -20.34
C ASP A 35 9.41 -5.72 -18.91
N LEU A 36 8.92 -4.70 -18.23
CA LEU A 36 8.02 -4.85 -17.08
C LEU A 36 6.60 -5.13 -17.60
N SER A 37 6.43 -6.27 -18.27
CA SER A 37 5.13 -6.75 -18.75
C SER A 37 4.22 -7.18 -17.58
N PRO A 38 2.90 -7.34 -17.82
CA PRO A 38 1.95 -7.87 -16.84
C PRO A 38 2.33 -9.21 -16.20
N LEU A 39 3.33 -9.90 -16.74
CA LEU A 39 3.92 -11.13 -16.18
C LEU A 39 4.62 -10.90 -14.83
N SER A 40 5.08 -9.67 -14.53
CA SER A 40 5.73 -9.37 -13.25
C SER A 40 4.73 -9.35 -12.09
N VAL A 41 3.48 -8.99 -12.33
CA VAL A 41 2.40 -9.05 -11.34
C VAL A 41 1.99 -10.51 -11.08
N ARG A 42 1.98 -11.37 -12.12
CA ARG A 42 1.70 -12.80 -11.97
C ARG A 42 2.78 -13.55 -11.19
N ALA A 43 4.05 -13.17 -11.32
CA ALA A 43 5.13 -13.77 -10.52
C ALA A 43 4.98 -13.45 -9.01
N ALA A 44 4.35 -12.32 -8.67
CA ALA A 44 4.01 -11.97 -7.28
C ALA A 44 2.90 -12.87 -6.70
N ASN A 45 2.02 -13.42 -7.55
CA ASN A 45 0.90 -14.27 -7.12
C ASN A 45 1.34 -15.63 -6.55
N ASN A 46 2.58 -16.08 -6.81
CA ASN A 46 3.12 -17.33 -6.28
C ASN A 46 3.83 -17.19 -4.93
N LEU A 47 3.90 -15.97 -4.37
CA LEU A 47 4.35 -15.79 -2.99
C LEU A 47 3.24 -16.27 -2.06
N THR A 48 3.42 -17.45 -1.48
CA THR A 48 2.47 -18.07 -0.56
C THR A 48 2.21 -17.15 0.63
N GLU A 49 1.00 -17.22 1.20
CA GLU A 49 0.59 -16.51 2.45
C GLU A 49 1.60 -16.70 3.59
N LYS A 50 2.34 -17.79 3.58
CA LYS A 50 3.43 -18.10 4.51
C LYS A 50 4.56 -17.06 4.51
N SER A 51 4.71 -16.26 3.45
CA SER A 51 5.72 -15.18 3.37
C SER A 51 5.28 -13.88 4.08
N LEU A 52 4.05 -13.79 4.57
CA LEU A 52 3.53 -12.64 5.32
C LEU A 52 3.87 -12.68 6.82
N ASN A 53 4.52 -13.76 7.30
CA ASN A 53 4.89 -13.95 8.71
C ASN A 53 5.89 -12.90 9.26
N PHE A 54 6.33 -11.91 8.46
CA PHE A 54 7.15 -10.82 8.98
C PHE A 54 6.36 -9.82 9.84
N VAL A 55 5.04 -9.93 9.87
CA VAL A 55 4.13 -9.08 10.63
C VAL A 55 3.62 -9.80 11.88
N ALA A 56 4.48 -10.57 12.52
CA ALA A 56 4.16 -11.08 13.83
C ALA A 56 4.02 -9.90 14.82
N ALA A 57 2.77 -9.56 15.16
CA ALA A 57 2.38 -8.62 16.20
C ALA A 57 2.38 -7.12 15.83
N GLU A 58 1.66 -6.69 14.76
CA GLU A 58 1.12 -5.35 14.84
C GLU A 58 0.14 -5.28 16.03
N PRO A 59 0.24 -4.25 16.87
CA PRO A 59 -0.63 -4.14 18.03
C PRO A 59 -2.10 -4.05 17.56
N CYS A 60 -2.96 -4.76 18.28
CA CYS A 60 -4.41 -4.71 18.10
C CYS A 60 -4.91 -3.39 18.71
N VAL A 61 -4.91 -2.32 17.94
CA VAL A 61 -5.36 -0.99 18.35
C VAL A 61 -6.53 -0.53 17.52
N LEU A 62 -7.40 0.29 18.10
CA LEU A 62 -8.55 0.85 17.39
C LEU A 62 -8.06 1.70 16.20
N THR A 63 -8.57 1.36 15.03
CA THR A 63 -8.35 2.17 13.83
C THR A 63 -9.34 3.31 13.79
N CYS A 64 -8.84 4.51 13.93
CA CYS A 64 -9.66 5.71 13.96
C CYS A 64 -10.16 6.10 12.58
N THR A 65 -11.38 6.62 12.52
CA THR A 65 -11.94 7.23 11.33
C THR A 65 -11.14 8.47 10.95
N ALA A 66 -10.82 8.60 9.68
CA ALA A 66 -10.26 9.79 9.05
C ALA A 66 -11.27 10.33 8.02
N THR A 67 -10.82 11.13 7.07
CA THR A 67 -11.69 11.67 6.02
C THR A 67 -11.86 10.70 4.85
N LEU A 68 -13.09 10.58 4.32
CA LEU A 68 -13.40 9.89 3.06
C LEU A 68 -12.68 10.57 1.88
N GLY A 69 -12.62 11.90 1.90
CA GLY A 69 -12.10 12.71 0.80
C GLY A 69 -13.03 12.76 -0.41
N PRO A 70 -12.75 13.68 -1.36
CA PRO A 70 -13.60 13.91 -2.53
C PRO A 70 -13.42 12.88 -3.65
N CYS A 71 -12.43 11.98 -3.54
CA CYS A 71 -12.04 11.05 -4.60
C CYS A 71 -12.65 9.66 -4.46
N TYR A 72 -13.59 9.47 -3.54
CA TYR A 72 -14.34 8.23 -3.41
C TYR A 72 -15.28 8.04 -4.59
N PHE A 73 -15.39 6.80 -5.05
CA PHE A 73 -16.37 6.36 -6.03
C PHE A 73 -16.71 4.89 -5.74
N ASN A 74 -17.96 4.60 -5.49
CA ASN A 74 -18.42 3.23 -5.29
C ASN A 74 -18.43 2.50 -6.64
N THR A 75 -17.48 1.60 -6.83
CA THR A 75 -17.39 0.80 -8.06
C THR A 75 -18.21 -0.49 -7.99
N GLY A 76 -18.51 -0.99 -6.80
CA GLY A 76 -19.06 -2.32 -6.59
C GLY A 76 -18.15 -3.47 -7.03
N LEU A 77 -16.89 -3.21 -7.41
CA LEU A 77 -15.99 -4.21 -7.97
C LEU A 77 -15.32 -5.06 -6.88
N VAL A 78 -15.81 -6.28 -6.73
CA VAL A 78 -15.18 -7.28 -5.85
C VAL A 78 -14.05 -7.96 -6.63
N ARG A 79 -12.82 -7.54 -6.40
CA ARG A 79 -11.64 -8.03 -7.10
C ARG A 79 -10.37 -7.86 -6.26
N ARG A 80 -9.45 -8.82 -6.39
CA ARG A 80 -8.14 -8.77 -5.75
C ARG A 80 -7.13 -7.94 -6.54
N ASP A 81 -7.06 -8.18 -7.86
CA ASP A 81 -6.22 -7.39 -8.76
C ASP A 81 -6.95 -6.09 -9.11
N ILE A 82 -6.40 -4.99 -8.61
CA ILE A 82 -6.92 -3.65 -8.85
C ILE A 82 -6.00 -2.81 -9.74
N THR A 83 -5.04 -3.44 -10.43
CA THR A 83 -4.18 -2.76 -11.40
C THR A 83 -4.94 -2.34 -12.65
N GLU A 84 -5.99 -3.10 -13.03
CA GLU A 84 -6.75 -2.91 -14.27
C GLU A 84 -5.82 -2.86 -15.48
N ALA A 85 -5.28 -4.00 -15.86
CA ALA A 85 -4.26 -4.12 -16.90
C ALA A 85 -4.63 -3.39 -18.22
N SER A 86 -5.94 -3.35 -18.57
CA SER A 86 -6.46 -2.62 -19.73
C SER A 86 -6.27 -1.10 -19.63
N ALA A 87 -6.11 -0.55 -18.42
CA ALA A 87 -5.85 0.87 -18.23
C ALA A 87 -4.41 1.28 -18.58
N GLY A 88 -3.52 0.30 -18.83
CA GLY A 88 -2.12 0.56 -19.17
C GLY A 88 -1.31 1.24 -18.05
N LYS A 89 -1.80 1.22 -16.82
CA LYS A 89 -1.10 1.84 -15.70
C LYS A 89 0.08 0.98 -15.25
N VAL A 90 1.16 1.65 -14.92
CA VAL A 90 2.43 1.03 -14.54
C VAL A 90 2.90 1.56 -13.19
N GLY A 91 3.67 0.75 -12.47
CA GLY A 91 4.21 1.17 -11.18
C GLY A 91 4.98 0.05 -10.50
N MET A 92 5.49 0.34 -9.31
CA MET A 92 6.13 -0.65 -8.45
C MET A 92 5.06 -1.64 -7.97
N PRO A 93 5.14 -2.92 -8.36
CA PRO A 93 4.16 -3.92 -7.94
C PRO A 93 4.05 -3.98 -6.42
N THR A 94 2.83 -3.96 -5.92
CA THR A 94 2.57 -3.90 -4.48
C THR A 94 1.44 -4.85 -4.10
N ARG A 95 1.67 -5.69 -3.10
CA ARG A 95 0.62 -6.46 -2.44
C ARG A 95 0.26 -5.80 -1.13
N LEU A 96 -1.01 -5.49 -0.98
CA LEU A 96 -1.59 -5.04 0.27
C LEU A 96 -2.23 -6.24 0.97
N ALA A 97 -1.94 -6.39 2.25
CA ALA A 97 -2.58 -7.38 3.12
C ALA A 97 -3.16 -6.66 4.34
N PHE A 98 -4.46 -6.73 4.49
CA PHE A 98 -5.17 -6.17 5.63
C PHE A 98 -5.65 -7.30 6.53
N ARG A 99 -5.38 -7.21 7.82
CA ARG A 99 -5.94 -8.10 8.83
C ARG A 99 -6.96 -7.34 9.66
N ILE A 100 -8.23 -7.72 9.55
CA ILE A 100 -9.32 -7.09 10.27
C ILE A 100 -9.57 -7.87 11.55
N VAL A 101 -9.51 -7.19 12.69
CA VAL A 101 -9.66 -7.78 14.02
C VAL A 101 -10.64 -6.98 14.88
N ASN A 102 -11.30 -7.64 15.80
CA ASN A 102 -12.02 -6.99 16.87
C ASN A 102 -11.02 -6.40 17.86
N VAL A 103 -11.08 -5.09 18.09
CA VAL A 103 -10.09 -4.41 18.94
C VAL A 103 -10.18 -4.78 20.42
N ASP A 104 -11.36 -5.21 20.88
CA ASP A 104 -11.59 -5.52 22.29
C ASP A 104 -11.11 -6.95 22.65
N THR A 105 -11.04 -7.88 21.66
CA THR A 105 -10.63 -9.27 21.84
C THR A 105 -9.37 -9.64 21.08
N CYS A 106 -8.97 -8.84 20.09
CA CYS A 106 -7.91 -9.13 19.12
C CYS A 106 -8.19 -10.34 18.21
N GLU A 107 -9.38 -10.89 18.26
CA GLU A 107 -9.78 -12.00 17.39
C GLU A 107 -10.07 -11.53 15.97
N PRO A 108 -9.80 -12.36 14.95
CA PRO A 108 -10.06 -12.02 13.57
C PRO A 108 -11.56 -11.85 13.30
N ILE A 109 -11.91 -10.88 12.47
CA ILE A 109 -13.27 -10.69 11.96
C ILE A 109 -13.34 -11.25 10.55
N SER A 110 -14.08 -12.32 10.37
CA SER A 110 -14.41 -12.91 9.08
C SER A 110 -15.61 -12.20 8.45
N GLY A 111 -15.63 -12.09 7.13
CA GLY A 111 -16.77 -11.54 6.38
C GLY A 111 -16.86 -10.01 6.40
N ALA A 112 -15.93 -9.30 7.01
CA ALA A 112 -15.86 -7.85 6.89
C ALA A 112 -15.41 -7.45 5.50
N SER A 113 -16.09 -6.52 4.84
CA SER A 113 -15.65 -5.98 3.56
C SER A 113 -14.72 -4.78 3.75
N ILE A 114 -13.69 -4.73 2.93
CA ILE A 114 -12.80 -3.57 2.83
C ILE A 114 -12.81 -3.06 1.39
N ASP A 115 -13.19 -1.80 1.23
CA ASP A 115 -13.25 -1.07 -0.03
C ASP A 115 -12.09 -0.07 -0.04
N ILE A 116 -11.15 -0.20 -0.98
CA ILE A 116 -9.98 0.65 -1.07
C ILE A 116 -9.94 1.45 -2.36
N TRP A 117 -9.28 2.63 -2.29
CA TRP A 117 -8.99 3.43 -3.47
C TRP A 117 -7.71 4.22 -3.28
N HIS A 118 -6.96 4.34 -4.37
CA HIS A 118 -5.71 5.11 -4.42
C HIS A 118 -5.39 5.61 -5.85
N THR A 119 -4.39 6.45 -5.97
CA THR A 119 -3.92 7.04 -7.21
C THR A 119 -3.05 6.09 -8.04
N ASP A 120 -2.88 6.39 -9.34
CA ASP A 120 -1.81 5.81 -10.16
C ASP A 120 -0.43 6.39 -9.76
N ASN A 121 0.62 6.01 -10.48
CA ASN A 121 2.00 6.48 -10.26
C ASN A 121 2.18 8.00 -10.47
N ASN A 122 1.25 8.67 -11.14
CA ASN A 122 1.24 10.13 -11.36
C ASN A 122 0.45 10.90 -10.29
N GLY A 123 -0.17 10.22 -9.34
CA GLY A 123 -1.01 10.84 -8.33
C GLY A 123 -2.43 11.14 -8.81
N ILE A 124 -2.92 10.41 -9.82
CA ILE A 124 -4.22 10.60 -10.44
C ILE A 124 -5.16 9.46 -10.02
N TYR A 125 -6.39 9.80 -9.62
CA TYR A 125 -7.44 8.82 -9.32
C TYR A 125 -8.22 8.46 -10.58
N SER A 126 -8.67 7.22 -10.68
CA SER A 126 -9.62 6.75 -11.69
C SER A 126 -11.07 7.11 -11.33
N ALA A 127 -12.01 6.84 -12.24
CA ALA A 127 -13.46 6.99 -12.12
C ALA A 127 -13.99 8.41 -12.44
N PRO A 128 -15.30 8.56 -12.74
CA PRO A 128 -15.94 9.84 -13.03
C PRO A 128 -16.22 10.60 -11.74
N ILE A 129 -15.17 11.21 -11.19
CA ILE A 129 -15.16 11.97 -9.95
C ILE A 129 -14.74 13.41 -10.20
N SER A 130 -14.61 14.19 -9.13
CA SER A 130 -14.19 15.59 -9.20
C SER A 130 -12.89 15.80 -9.99
N GLN A 131 -12.81 16.85 -10.79
CA GLN A 131 -11.59 17.26 -11.50
C GLN A 131 -10.39 17.48 -10.55
N PHE A 132 -10.64 17.81 -9.31
CA PHE A 132 -9.59 17.85 -8.28
C PHE A 132 -8.83 16.53 -8.16
N CYS A 133 -9.48 15.40 -8.41
CA CYS A 133 -8.93 14.06 -8.22
C CYS A 133 -8.26 13.49 -9.48
N ASN A 134 -8.71 13.88 -10.66
CA ASN A 134 -8.25 13.30 -11.93
C ASN A 134 -8.08 14.32 -13.08
N GLY A 135 -8.17 15.61 -12.77
CA GLY A 135 -8.06 16.64 -13.81
C GLY A 135 -9.20 16.56 -14.83
N THR A 136 -8.87 16.84 -16.08
CA THR A 136 -9.82 16.81 -17.20
C THR A 136 -9.67 15.59 -18.10
N ASP A 137 -8.86 14.59 -17.71
CA ASP A 137 -8.61 13.39 -18.51
C ASP A 137 -9.82 12.46 -18.50
N THR A 138 -10.60 12.48 -19.58
CA THR A 138 -11.77 11.63 -19.74
C THR A 138 -11.43 10.14 -19.81
N THR A 139 -10.19 9.79 -20.21
CA THR A 139 -9.75 8.40 -20.26
C THR A 139 -9.73 7.78 -18.86
N VAL A 140 -9.14 8.48 -17.89
CA VAL A 140 -9.10 7.98 -16.50
C VAL A 140 -10.48 7.95 -15.84
N GLN A 141 -11.42 8.77 -16.31
CA GLN A 141 -12.80 8.74 -15.82
C GLN A 141 -13.53 7.44 -16.19
N SER A 142 -13.19 6.84 -17.32
CA SER A 142 -13.75 5.53 -17.74
C SER A 142 -13.10 4.34 -17.05
N GLN A 143 -11.91 4.51 -16.46
CA GLN A 143 -11.12 3.47 -15.79
C GLN A 143 -11.50 3.30 -14.31
N ARG A 144 -11.08 2.18 -13.72
CA ARG A 144 -11.32 1.85 -12.29
C ARG A 144 -10.07 1.33 -11.58
N PHE A 145 -8.86 1.58 -12.14
CA PHE A 145 -7.61 1.18 -11.50
C PHE A 145 -7.50 1.74 -10.08
N GLY A 146 -6.74 1.05 -9.25
CA GLY A 146 -6.53 1.42 -7.84
C GLY A 146 -7.79 1.36 -6.98
N ARG A 147 -8.88 0.67 -7.45
CA ARG A 147 -10.16 0.54 -6.74
C ARG A 147 -10.62 -0.90 -6.69
N GLY A 148 -11.08 -1.34 -5.53
CA GLY A 148 -11.66 -2.66 -5.38
C GLY A 148 -12.12 -2.96 -3.97
N ILE A 149 -12.93 -4.00 -3.87
CA ILE A 149 -13.49 -4.50 -2.63
C ILE A 149 -13.00 -5.93 -2.44
N GLN A 150 -12.61 -6.27 -1.21
CA GLN A 150 -12.34 -7.63 -0.76
C GLN A 150 -13.09 -7.92 0.52
N THR A 151 -13.34 -9.19 0.79
CA THR A 151 -13.93 -9.65 2.03
C THR A 151 -12.88 -10.42 2.83
N SER A 152 -12.80 -10.17 4.13
CA SER A 152 -11.88 -10.86 5.01
C SER A 152 -12.23 -12.35 5.15
N ASP A 153 -11.20 -13.20 5.09
CA ASP A 153 -11.29 -14.64 5.29
C ASP A 153 -11.52 -15.03 6.77
N ALA A 154 -11.52 -16.33 7.06
CA ALA A 154 -11.69 -16.86 8.42
C ALA A 154 -10.62 -16.38 9.41
N ASN A 155 -9.45 -15.96 8.93
CA ASN A 155 -8.35 -15.44 9.73
C ASN A 155 -8.30 -13.90 9.73
N GLY A 156 -9.33 -13.24 9.20
CA GLY A 156 -9.47 -11.80 9.11
C GLY A 156 -8.69 -11.16 7.95
N TRP A 157 -8.10 -11.93 7.05
CA TRP A 157 -7.26 -11.39 5.99
C TRP A 157 -8.05 -11.02 4.72
N ALA A 158 -7.70 -9.87 4.15
CA ALA A 158 -8.11 -9.42 2.83
C ALA A 158 -6.88 -8.94 2.05
N TYR A 159 -6.78 -9.27 0.75
CA TYR A 159 -5.60 -9.02 -0.07
C TYR A 159 -5.94 -8.26 -1.33
N PHE A 160 -5.03 -7.34 -1.72
CA PHE A 160 -5.09 -6.68 -3.02
C PHE A 160 -3.71 -6.73 -3.69
N ASP A 161 -3.72 -6.99 -4.98
CA ASP A 161 -2.57 -6.86 -5.86
C ASP A 161 -2.73 -5.56 -6.66
N THR A 162 -1.73 -4.68 -6.57
CA THR A 162 -1.78 -3.33 -7.12
C THR A 162 -0.37 -2.81 -7.43
N PHE A 163 -0.25 -1.53 -7.69
CA PHE A 163 1.01 -0.79 -7.80
C PHE A 163 1.10 0.25 -6.67
N TYR A 164 2.33 0.67 -6.36
CA TYR A 164 2.57 1.70 -5.36
C TYR A 164 1.91 3.03 -5.78
N PRO A 165 1.13 3.71 -4.91
CA PRO A 165 0.47 4.95 -5.27
C PRO A 165 1.46 6.09 -5.53
N GLY A 166 1.17 6.95 -6.51
CA GLY A 166 1.82 8.24 -6.67
C GLY A 166 1.32 9.24 -5.63
N TRP A 167 2.14 10.23 -5.31
CA TRP A 167 1.74 11.37 -4.48
C TRP A 167 1.05 12.45 -5.33
N TYR A 168 0.24 13.28 -4.70
CA TYR A 168 -0.28 14.52 -5.29
C TYR A 168 -0.08 15.68 -4.31
N SER A 169 -0.12 16.92 -4.83
CA SER A 169 0.22 18.10 -4.04
C SER A 169 -0.66 18.26 -2.80
N GLY A 170 -0.03 18.58 -1.68
CA GLY A 170 -0.66 18.80 -0.39
C GLY A 170 -0.91 17.51 0.42
N ARG A 171 -0.59 16.31 -0.13
CA ARG A 171 -0.80 15.05 0.57
C ARG A 171 0.40 14.11 0.46
N VAL A 172 0.65 13.41 1.54
CA VAL A 172 1.59 12.28 1.53
C VAL A 172 0.95 11.06 0.83
N THR A 173 1.77 10.13 0.36
CA THR A 173 1.32 8.89 -0.30
C THR A 173 0.43 8.06 0.61
N HIS A 174 -0.80 7.78 0.18
CA HIS A 174 -1.78 7.08 1.00
C HIS A 174 -2.72 6.20 0.18
N ILE A 175 -3.39 5.30 0.90
CA ILE A 175 -4.48 4.46 0.41
C ILE A 175 -5.68 4.70 1.31
N HIS A 176 -6.80 5.05 0.72
CA HIS A 176 -8.07 5.14 1.42
C HIS A 176 -8.68 3.76 1.63
N ALA A 177 -9.40 3.58 2.72
CA ALA A 177 -10.14 2.36 3.01
C ALA A 177 -11.43 2.64 3.76
N THR A 178 -12.50 1.95 3.38
CA THR A 178 -13.75 1.86 4.17
C THR A 178 -14.00 0.40 4.54
N ILE A 179 -14.11 0.14 5.83
CA ILE A 179 -14.40 -1.17 6.38
C ILE A 179 -15.89 -1.25 6.73
N ARG A 180 -16.55 -2.35 6.29
CA ARG A 180 -17.98 -2.57 6.56
C ARG A 180 -18.21 -3.95 7.17
N ILE A 181 -19.21 -4.02 8.04
CA ILE A 181 -19.82 -5.28 8.49
C ILE A 181 -21.25 -5.31 7.94
N GLY A 182 -21.53 -6.26 7.06
CA GLY A 182 -22.73 -6.22 6.23
C GLY A 182 -22.76 -4.96 5.37
N THR A 183 -23.82 -4.16 5.47
CA THR A 183 -23.96 -2.88 4.76
C THR A 183 -23.46 -1.68 5.56
N THR A 184 -23.17 -1.85 6.84
CA THR A 184 -22.82 -0.76 7.75
C THR A 184 -21.34 -0.41 7.63
N ALA A 185 -21.02 0.85 7.30
CA ALA A 185 -19.67 1.37 7.37
C ALA A 185 -19.25 1.54 8.83
N ILE A 186 -18.22 0.80 9.23
CA ILE A 186 -17.70 0.82 10.61
C ILE A 186 -16.60 1.87 10.76
N ALA A 187 -15.68 1.94 9.79
CA ALA A 187 -14.61 2.91 9.78
C ALA A 187 -14.28 3.30 8.34
N THR A 188 -14.04 4.60 8.12
CA THR A 188 -13.42 5.12 6.90
C THR A 188 -12.12 5.80 7.30
N THR A 189 -11.02 5.37 6.72
CA THR A 189 -9.69 5.82 7.13
C THR A 189 -8.71 5.89 5.95
N GLN A 190 -7.48 6.23 6.24
CA GLN A 190 -6.39 6.26 5.27
C GLN A 190 -5.18 5.56 5.88
N PHE A 191 -4.46 4.79 5.06
CA PHE A 191 -3.21 4.14 5.44
C PHE A 191 -2.06 4.68 4.61
N PHE A 192 -0.90 4.78 5.23
CA PHE A 192 0.23 5.51 4.71
C PHE A 192 1.48 4.62 4.68
N PHE A 193 2.46 5.03 3.90
CA PHE A 193 3.76 4.37 3.86
C PHE A 193 4.77 5.22 4.63
N ALA A 194 5.75 4.57 5.28
CA ALA A 194 6.85 5.31 5.91
C ALA A 194 7.58 6.19 4.87
N ASP A 195 7.96 7.40 5.24
CA ASP A 195 8.60 8.35 4.31
C ASP A 195 9.79 7.77 3.56
N LYS A 196 10.61 6.95 4.23
CA LYS A 196 11.76 6.27 3.62
C LYS A 196 11.36 5.29 2.51
N VAL A 197 10.20 4.62 2.62
CA VAL A 197 9.68 3.72 1.59
C VAL A 197 9.28 4.52 0.36
N SER A 198 8.51 5.58 0.55
CA SER A 198 8.09 6.48 -0.52
C SER A 198 9.29 7.13 -1.21
N GLU A 199 10.25 7.62 -0.44
CA GLU A 199 11.49 8.22 -0.97
C GLU A 199 12.28 7.22 -1.81
N PHE A 200 12.40 5.97 -1.36
CA PHE A 200 13.09 4.93 -2.13
C PHE A 200 12.38 4.68 -3.46
N VAL A 201 11.05 4.51 -3.47
CA VAL A 201 10.28 4.25 -4.69
C VAL A 201 10.40 5.41 -5.67
N TYR A 202 10.16 6.64 -5.21
CA TYR A 202 10.14 7.82 -6.09
C TYR A 202 11.51 8.19 -6.66
N ARG A 203 12.60 7.84 -5.98
CA ARG A 203 13.96 8.14 -6.46
C ARG A 203 14.59 7.02 -7.27
N ASN A 204 14.10 5.79 -7.16
CA ASN A 204 14.80 4.65 -7.74
C ASN A 204 13.97 3.84 -8.74
N HIS A 205 12.63 3.88 -8.67
CA HIS A 205 11.83 3.10 -9.59
C HIS A 205 11.49 3.93 -10.86
N PRO A 206 11.77 3.42 -12.08
CA PRO A 206 11.67 4.19 -13.34
C PRO A 206 10.35 4.93 -13.54
N ASN A 207 9.25 4.29 -13.14
CA ASN A 207 7.91 4.86 -13.31
C ASN A 207 7.58 6.02 -12.35
N TYR A 208 8.50 6.40 -11.44
CA TYR A 208 8.28 7.46 -10.44
C TYR A 208 9.36 8.54 -10.46
N THR A 209 10.50 8.30 -11.13
CA THR A 209 11.66 9.22 -11.12
C THR A 209 11.38 10.56 -11.79
N HIS A 210 10.30 10.68 -12.55
CA HIS A 210 9.83 11.95 -13.12
C HIS A 210 9.24 12.91 -12.06
N ARG A 211 8.89 12.38 -10.85
CA ARG A 211 8.35 13.16 -9.72
C ARG A 211 9.00 12.72 -8.38
N PRO A 212 10.33 12.87 -8.24
CA PRO A 212 11.06 12.27 -7.12
C PRO A 212 10.86 12.98 -5.78
N ASN A 213 10.48 14.25 -5.82
CA ASN A 213 10.40 15.11 -4.64
C ASN A 213 8.94 15.35 -4.26
N ARG A 214 8.50 14.71 -3.19
CA ARG A 214 7.18 14.95 -2.58
C ARG A 214 7.19 16.28 -1.85
N ASP A 215 6.05 16.96 -1.81
CA ASP A 215 5.87 18.20 -1.06
C ASP A 215 5.41 17.98 0.39
N GLN A 216 4.98 16.74 0.73
CA GLN A 216 4.54 16.38 2.07
C GLN A 216 5.28 15.15 2.61
N THR A 217 5.41 15.11 3.93
CA THR A 217 5.89 13.98 4.73
C THR A 217 4.78 13.50 5.66
N ASN A 218 4.95 12.34 6.30
CA ASN A 218 3.98 11.85 7.27
C ASN A 218 3.74 12.80 8.44
N THR A 219 4.72 13.63 8.77
CA THR A 219 4.61 14.62 9.86
C THR A 219 4.03 15.96 9.42
N SER A 220 4.03 16.28 8.13
CA SER A 220 3.47 17.53 7.59
C SER A 220 2.09 17.36 6.94
N ASP A 221 1.64 16.11 6.70
CA ASP A 221 0.31 15.83 6.11
C ASP A 221 -0.82 16.31 7.02
N ASN A 222 -1.84 16.91 6.44
CA ASN A 222 -2.95 17.52 7.19
C ASN A 222 -3.94 16.52 7.80
N VAL A 223 -3.86 15.22 7.45
CA VAL A 223 -4.73 14.17 8.00
C VAL A 223 -4.08 13.46 9.18
N ILE A 224 -2.80 13.08 9.05
CA ILE A 224 -2.07 12.34 10.08
C ILE A 224 -0.90 13.12 10.69
N GLY A 225 -0.62 14.32 10.19
CA GLY A 225 0.53 15.12 10.57
C GLY A 225 0.50 15.64 12.00
N GLY A 226 1.53 16.39 12.34
CA GLY A 226 1.76 16.95 13.66
C GLY A 226 2.97 16.31 14.35
N ASN A 227 3.02 14.98 14.45
CA ASN A 227 4.20 14.26 14.92
C ASN A 227 4.15 12.79 14.47
N ILE A 228 5.28 12.11 14.55
CA ILE A 228 5.39 10.72 14.08
C ILE A 228 4.52 9.75 14.91
N SER A 229 4.32 10.01 16.20
CA SER A 229 3.51 9.13 17.05
C SER A 229 2.04 9.09 16.60
N ARG A 230 1.51 10.20 16.07
CA ARG A 230 0.17 10.24 15.47
C ARG A 230 0.09 9.46 14.16
N ALA A 231 1.16 9.47 13.36
CA ALA A 231 1.21 8.79 12.08
C ALA A 231 1.40 7.27 12.22
N LEU A 232 2.16 6.80 13.21
CA LEU A 232 2.53 5.39 13.38
C LEU A 232 1.36 4.40 13.28
N PRO A 233 0.20 4.62 13.92
CA PRO A 233 -0.93 3.68 13.85
C PRO A 233 -1.48 3.48 12.45
N TYR A 234 -1.22 4.41 11.53
CA TYR A 234 -1.73 4.39 10.15
C TYR A 234 -0.69 3.93 9.13
N LEU A 235 0.57 3.72 9.54
CA LEU A 235 1.61 3.27 8.63
C LEU A 235 1.48 1.78 8.36
N PHE A 236 1.70 1.40 7.09
CA PHE A 236 1.92 0.01 6.72
C PHE A 236 3.27 -0.49 7.26
N SER A 237 3.27 -1.72 7.76
CA SER A 237 4.49 -2.51 7.85
C SER A 237 4.87 -2.95 6.44
N THR A 238 6.05 -2.56 5.96
CA THR A 238 6.46 -2.76 4.57
C THR A 238 7.73 -3.57 4.44
N ARG A 239 7.80 -4.41 3.41
CA ARG A 239 8.99 -5.16 3.02
C ARG A 239 9.18 -5.12 1.51
N PHE A 240 10.40 -4.82 1.07
CA PHE A 240 10.82 -5.01 -0.32
C PHE A 240 11.23 -6.46 -0.55
N VAL A 241 10.69 -7.07 -1.60
CA VAL A 241 11.07 -8.40 -2.05
C VAL A 241 11.91 -8.25 -3.32
N ASN A 242 13.21 -8.55 -3.20
CA ASN A 242 14.18 -8.45 -4.30
C ASN A 242 14.19 -7.08 -5.00
N ASN A 243 13.84 -6.00 -4.32
CA ASN A 243 13.70 -4.64 -4.84
C ASN A 243 12.74 -4.48 -6.04
N LYS A 244 11.93 -5.50 -6.32
CA LYS A 244 11.00 -5.53 -7.46
C LYS A 244 9.53 -5.54 -7.07
N PHE A 245 9.26 -5.73 -5.77
CA PHE A 245 7.91 -5.92 -5.26
C PHE A 245 7.83 -5.45 -3.81
N ILE A 246 6.72 -4.77 -3.46
CA ILE A 246 6.44 -4.35 -2.09
C ILE A 246 5.35 -5.23 -1.49
N GLN A 247 5.59 -5.76 -0.31
CA GLN A 247 4.55 -6.25 0.57
C GLN A 247 4.27 -5.18 1.62
N ALA A 248 3.01 -4.80 1.76
CA ALA A 248 2.54 -3.83 2.73
C ALA A 248 1.41 -4.46 3.54
N VAL A 249 1.57 -4.54 4.84
CA VAL A 249 0.63 -5.19 5.75
C VAL A 249 0.11 -4.20 6.76
N LYS A 250 -1.18 -4.31 7.11
CA LYS A 250 -1.82 -3.48 8.11
C LYS A 250 -2.86 -4.27 8.91
N THR A 251 -2.74 -4.26 10.21
CA THR A 251 -3.81 -4.70 11.10
C THR A 251 -4.79 -3.56 11.33
N ILE A 252 -6.08 -3.84 11.14
CA ILE A 252 -7.20 -2.90 11.29
C ILE A 252 -8.04 -3.39 12.45
N GLY A 253 -7.90 -2.71 13.60
CA GLY A 253 -8.73 -2.99 14.77
C GLY A 253 -10.02 -2.19 14.71
N ILE A 254 -11.17 -2.86 14.69
CA ILE A 254 -12.49 -2.24 14.71
C ILE A 254 -13.36 -2.82 15.80
N ARG A 255 -14.42 -2.10 16.17
CA ARG A 255 -15.57 -2.65 16.87
C ARG A 255 -16.64 -3.05 15.87
N THR A 256 -17.62 -3.83 16.29
CA THR A 256 -18.75 -4.24 15.44
C THR A 256 -19.77 -3.11 15.22
N THR A 257 -19.63 -2.02 15.94
CA THR A 257 -20.40 -0.79 15.79
C THR A 257 -19.48 0.39 15.43
N PRO A 258 -19.97 1.39 14.66
CA PRO A 258 -19.21 2.58 14.36
C PRO A 258 -18.69 3.26 15.63
N THR A 259 -17.38 3.50 15.68
CA THR A 259 -16.73 4.13 16.84
C THR A 259 -15.75 5.19 16.34
N SER A 260 -15.89 6.41 16.85
CA SER A 260 -14.89 7.45 16.67
C SER A 260 -13.84 7.37 17.78
N CYS A 261 -12.58 7.60 17.43
CA CYS A 261 -11.60 7.89 18.47
C CYS A 261 -11.90 9.27 19.05
N ALA A 262 -11.76 9.42 20.36
CA ALA A 262 -11.75 10.75 20.96
C ALA A 262 -10.60 11.57 20.34
N ALA A 263 -10.88 12.82 20.02
CA ALA A 263 -9.92 13.75 19.44
C ALA A 263 -8.80 14.08 20.46
#